data_64d4fd6d840dbb371b01b31c74d9966c
#
_entry.id   64d4fd6d840dbb371b01b31c74d9966c
#
_cell.length_a   1.000
_cell.length_b   1.000
_cell.length_c   1.000
_cell.angle_alpha   90.00
_cell.angle_beta   90.00
_cell.angle_gamma   90.00
#
_symmetry.space_group_name_H-M   'P 1'
#
loop_
_entity.id
_entity.type
_entity.pdbx_description
1 polymer ?
#
loop_
_entity_poly.entity_id
_entity_poly.type
_entity_poly.pdbx_seq_one_letter_code
_entity_poly.pdbx_strand_id
1 'polypeptide(L)'
;CINLELQKQGISSNRTMRKATFAKKGLDYASELSLINVEALEKIIDWNIEKDLKVFRMTSTLFPWASEYDFEQLPHYKSIQYWAKKCGDYARLHGHRLTSHPGPFNKLTSPKEHVVQNTITDLELHGEVFDMMGLPRTPWAKINIHVGAHYNDKRMAIDNFCNNFKRLSPAVQSRLTVENDDKASLYSTRELYEVHERIGIPIVFDYHHHKFCDGGQDEEEALLTACMTWGDVKPVVHYSQSRSEEHNNPKIRANAHSDSYWTPINTYGLDIDVMLECKHKEFGLYKMQELLKAS
;
A
#
# COMPACT_ATOMS: atom_id res chain seq x y z
N CYS A 1 3.72 7.58 -2.07
CA CYS A 1 4.09 8.10 -0.74
C CYS A 1 4.86 9.42 -0.79
N ILE A 2 5.66 9.65 -1.84
CA ILE A 2 6.49 10.86 -1.99
C ILE A 2 6.26 11.40 -3.40
N ASN A 3 6.12 12.72 -3.49
CA ASN A 3 6.16 13.47 -4.74
C ASN A 3 7.45 14.31 -4.70
N LEU A 4 8.35 14.08 -5.64
CA LEU A 4 9.70 14.71 -5.65
C LEU A 4 9.64 16.20 -6.03
N GLU A 5 8.70 16.61 -6.89
CA GLU A 5 8.48 18.02 -7.25
C GLU A 5 8.00 18.82 -6.03
N LEU A 6 6.99 18.33 -5.33
CA LEU A 6 6.46 18.96 -4.13
C LEU A 6 7.46 18.91 -2.95
N GLN A 7 8.24 17.83 -2.86
CA GLN A 7 9.27 17.74 -1.82
C GLN A 7 10.34 18.84 -1.96
N LYS A 8 10.72 19.24 -3.18
CA LYS A 8 11.62 20.37 -3.41
C LYS A 8 11.04 21.70 -2.91
N GLN A 9 9.71 21.79 -2.81
CA GLN A 9 8.99 22.94 -2.26
C GLN A 9 8.73 22.81 -0.76
N GLY A 10 9.30 21.80 -0.10
CA GLY A 10 9.12 21.55 1.34
C GLY A 10 7.81 20.83 1.69
N ILE A 11 7.01 20.42 0.70
CA ILE A 11 5.74 19.70 0.91
C ILE A 11 6.02 18.18 0.98
N SER A 12 5.79 17.58 2.14
CA SER A 12 5.99 16.15 2.37
C SER A 12 5.09 15.66 3.50
N SER A 13 4.38 14.55 3.28
CA SER A 13 3.48 13.94 4.25
C SER A 13 4.10 12.79 5.05
N ASN A 14 5.42 12.61 4.99
CA ASN A 14 6.14 11.50 5.64
C ASN A 14 7.16 11.95 6.68
N ARG A 15 6.94 13.11 7.30
CA ARG A 15 7.78 13.58 8.40
C ARG A 15 7.64 12.63 9.58
N THR A 16 8.76 12.22 10.14
CA THR A 16 8.82 11.30 11.28
C THR A 16 9.96 11.68 12.22
N MET A 17 10.14 10.91 13.28
CA MET A 17 11.21 11.10 14.25
C MET A 17 11.76 9.75 14.72
N ARG A 18 12.98 9.78 15.29
CA ARG A 18 13.58 8.60 15.93
C ARG A 18 12.92 8.34 17.29
N LYS A 19 12.95 7.09 17.76
CA LYS A 19 12.41 6.68 19.07
C LYS A 19 12.96 7.53 20.23
N ALA A 20 14.26 7.82 20.22
CA ALA A 20 14.90 8.68 21.23
C ALA A 20 14.33 10.13 21.21
N THR A 21 13.96 10.64 20.04
CA THR A 21 13.32 11.96 19.92
C THR A 21 11.89 11.91 20.45
N PHE A 22 11.13 10.87 20.13
CA PHE A 22 9.78 10.65 20.67
C PHE A 22 9.81 10.55 22.20
N ALA A 23 10.74 9.75 22.78
CA ALA A 23 10.91 9.62 24.23
C ALA A 23 11.23 10.96 24.92
N LYS A 24 11.93 11.89 24.22
CA LYS A 24 12.29 13.22 24.76
C LYS A 24 11.19 14.27 24.58
N LYS A 25 10.54 14.29 23.41
CA LYS A 25 9.59 15.37 23.02
C LYS A 25 8.14 14.98 23.19
N GLY A 26 7.84 13.67 23.32
CA GLY A 26 6.49 13.16 23.61
C GLY A 26 5.46 13.43 22.52
N LEU A 27 4.20 13.48 22.99
CA LEU A 27 3.01 13.63 22.15
C LEU A 27 2.92 15.00 21.49
N ASP A 28 3.43 16.06 22.09
CA ASP A 28 3.41 17.42 21.50
C ASP A 28 4.07 17.39 20.12
N TYR A 29 5.29 16.84 20.04
CA TYR A 29 6.02 16.79 18.78
C TYR A 29 5.45 15.76 17.79
N ALA A 30 4.91 14.65 18.27
CA ALA A 30 4.19 13.71 17.43
C ALA A 30 2.96 14.38 16.80
N SER A 31 2.22 15.15 17.58
CA SER A 31 1.06 15.92 17.16
C SER A 31 1.39 16.99 16.13
N GLU A 32 2.47 17.76 16.34
CA GLU A 32 2.96 18.76 15.37
C GLU A 32 3.28 18.11 14.03
N LEU A 33 4.06 17.01 14.04
CA LEU A 33 4.43 16.30 12.80
C LEU A 33 3.22 15.69 12.10
N SER A 34 2.27 15.12 12.85
CA SER A 34 1.04 14.56 12.31
C SER A 34 0.20 15.64 11.63
N LEU A 35 0.05 16.80 12.24
CA LEU A 35 -0.67 17.94 11.64
C LEU A 35 -0.01 18.39 10.34
N ILE A 36 1.31 18.63 10.36
CA ILE A 36 2.07 19.02 9.17
C ILE A 36 1.93 17.95 8.05
N ASN A 37 1.93 16.65 8.41
CA ASN A 37 1.80 15.58 7.45
C ASN A 37 0.42 15.55 6.78
N VAL A 38 -0.68 15.74 7.53
CA VAL A 38 -2.04 15.73 6.94
C VAL A 38 -2.31 17.00 6.12
N GLU A 39 -1.78 18.16 6.53
CA GLU A 39 -1.83 19.39 5.72
C GLU A 39 -1.02 19.26 4.41
N ALA A 40 0.14 18.60 4.48
CA ALA A 40 0.93 18.32 3.27
C ALA A 40 0.23 17.28 2.36
N LEU A 41 -0.49 16.32 2.95
CA LEU A 41 -1.25 15.32 2.19
C LEU A 41 -2.34 15.98 1.35
N GLU A 42 -3.05 16.97 1.89
CA GLU A 42 -4.06 17.72 1.13
C GLU A 42 -3.44 18.35 -0.13
N LYS A 43 -2.30 19.01 -0.01
CA LYS A 43 -1.58 19.61 -1.15
C LYS A 43 -1.11 18.57 -2.18
N ILE A 44 -0.74 17.38 -1.72
CA ILE A 44 -0.36 16.28 -2.62
C ILE A 44 -1.59 15.76 -3.38
N ILE A 45 -2.73 15.61 -2.70
CA ILE A 45 -3.98 15.19 -3.34
C ILE A 45 -4.43 16.21 -4.38
N ASP A 46 -4.39 17.51 -4.05
CA ASP A 46 -4.72 18.58 -4.97
C ASP A 46 -3.87 18.54 -6.25
N TRP A 47 -2.55 18.46 -6.08
CA TRP A 47 -1.61 18.30 -7.18
C TRP A 47 -1.90 17.03 -8.02
N ASN A 48 -2.23 15.91 -7.38
CA ASN A 48 -2.57 14.67 -8.09
C ASN A 48 -3.86 14.84 -8.92
N ILE A 49 -4.87 15.50 -8.38
CA ILE A 49 -6.14 15.77 -9.06
C ILE A 49 -5.92 16.70 -10.27
N GLU A 50 -5.13 17.78 -10.11
CA GLU A 50 -4.75 18.67 -11.20
C GLU A 50 -4.02 17.94 -12.35
N LYS A 51 -3.28 16.88 -12.03
CA LYS A 51 -2.56 16.04 -13.00
C LYS A 51 -3.37 14.84 -13.50
N ASP A 52 -4.66 14.77 -13.16
CA ASP A 52 -5.57 13.67 -13.50
C ASP A 52 -5.09 12.28 -13.02
N LEU A 53 -4.38 12.23 -11.90
CA LEU A 53 -3.95 10.98 -11.29
C LEU A 53 -5.07 10.39 -10.44
N LYS A 54 -5.32 9.09 -10.60
CA LYS A 54 -6.48 8.43 -9.98
C LYS A 54 -6.17 7.68 -8.70
N VAL A 55 -4.91 7.33 -8.45
CA VAL A 55 -4.51 6.51 -7.29
C VAL A 55 -3.28 7.10 -6.61
N PHE A 56 -3.34 7.20 -5.29
CA PHE A 56 -2.18 7.58 -4.48
C PHE A 56 -2.04 6.67 -3.26
N ARG A 57 -0.82 6.16 -3.04
CA ARG A 57 -0.46 5.42 -1.84
C ARG A 57 0.07 6.37 -0.78
N MET A 58 -0.69 6.55 0.29
CA MET A 58 -0.27 7.33 1.45
C MET A 58 0.90 6.64 2.17
N THR A 59 1.68 7.42 2.89
CA THR A 59 2.74 6.88 3.73
C THR A 59 2.15 6.17 4.96
N SER A 60 2.74 5.05 5.35
CA SER A 60 2.41 4.37 6.61
C SER A 60 2.91 5.14 7.85
N THR A 61 3.72 6.18 7.65
CA THR A 61 4.25 7.04 8.73
C THR A 61 3.54 8.40 8.81
N LEU A 62 2.29 8.48 8.32
CA LEU A 62 1.51 9.71 8.37
C LEU A 62 1.37 10.23 9.82
N PHE A 63 1.24 9.30 10.76
CA PHE A 63 1.21 9.52 12.20
C PHE A 63 2.43 8.88 12.85
N PRO A 64 3.47 9.66 13.19
CA PRO A 64 4.69 9.10 13.76
C PRO A 64 4.43 8.43 15.12
N TRP A 65 4.90 7.19 15.27
CA TRP A 65 4.74 6.39 16.51
C TRP A 65 3.28 6.15 16.93
N ALA A 66 2.35 6.05 16.00
CA ALA A 66 0.94 5.87 16.28
C ALA A 66 0.61 4.67 17.19
N SER A 67 1.45 3.64 17.23
CA SER A 67 1.29 2.50 18.14
C SER A 67 1.53 2.82 19.63
N GLU A 68 2.03 3.99 19.96
CA GLU A 68 2.39 4.40 21.31
C GLU A 68 1.36 5.34 21.98
N TYR A 69 0.25 5.66 21.27
CA TYR A 69 -0.79 6.58 21.77
C TYR A 69 -2.11 6.39 21.02
N ASP A 70 -3.21 6.79 21.67
CA ASP A 70 -4.51 6.95 21.00
C ASP A 70 -4.55 8.33 20.32
N PHE A 71 -5.19 8.45 19.14
CA PHE A 71 -5.19 9.70 18.36
C PHE A 71 -5.79 10.87 19.12
N GLU A 72 -6.79 10.63 19.98
CA GLU A 72 -7.43 11.66 20.82
C GLU A 72 -6.49 12.27 21.84
N GLN A 73 -5.40 11.61 22.18
CA GLN A 73 -4.39 12.14 23.12
C GLN A 73 -3.50 13.21 22.48
N LEU A 74 -3.51 13.33 21.15
CA LEU A 74 -2.69 14.31 20.44
C LEU A 74 -3.23 15.74 20.71
N PRO A 75 -2.39 16.70 21.14
CA PRO A 75 -2.81 18.09 21.40
C PRO A 75 -3.54 18.76 20.22
N HIS A 76 -3.16 18.43 18.98
CA HIS A 76 -3.78 18.98 17.76
C HIS A 76 -4.86 18.04 17.15
N TYR A 77 -5.38 17.08 17.90
CA TYR A 77 -6.30 16.05 17.36
C TYR A 77 -7.46 16.61 16.53
N LYS A 78 -8.15 17.65 17.03
CA LYS A 78 -9.27 18.28 16.30
C LYS A 78 -8.84 18.86 14.94
N SER A 79 -7.68 19.50 14.87
CA SER A 79 -7.15 20.02 13.62
C SER A 79 -6.72 18.89 12.68
N ILE A 80 -6.07 17.86 13.21
CA ILE A 80 -5.69 16.65 12.47
C ILE A 80 -6.93 15.98 11.88
N GLN A 81 -7.96 15.76 12.68
CA GLN A 81 -9.23 15.16 12.26
C GLN A 81 -9.91 15.99 11.14
N TYR A 82 -9.92 17.32 11.28
CA TYR A 82 -10.46 18.21 10.26
C TYR A 82 -9.72 18.06 8.93
N TRP A 83 -8.39 18.11 8.94
CA TRP A 83 -7.58 18.00 7.73
C TRP A 83 -7.64 16.59 7.13
N ALA A 84 -7.61 15.53 7.95
CA ALA A 84 -7.76 14.16 7.48
C ALA A 84 -9.11 13.95 6.79
N LYS A 85 -10.20 14.42 7.41
CA LYS A 85 -11.56 14.38 6.83
C LYS A 85 -11.64 15.17 5.51
N LYS A 86 -11.06 16.37 5.46
CA LYS A 86 -10.98 17.19 4.26
C LYS A 86 -10.24 16.46 3.11
N CYS A 87 -9.10 15.83 3.41
CA CYS A 87 -8.36 15.02 2.44
C CYS A 87 -9.22 13.90 1.86
N GLY A 88 -9.91 13.14 2.71
CA GLY A 88 -10.74 12.02 2.27
C GLY A 88 -11.97 12.45 1.49
N ASP A 89 -12.65 13.52 1.90
CA ASP A 89 -13.81 14.07 1.19
C ASP A 89 -13.41 14.60 -0.18
N TYR A 90 -12.31 15.34 -0.26
CA TYR A 90 -11.80 15.91 -1.50
C TYR A 90 -11.36 14.81 -2.47
N ALA A 91 -10.65 13.80 -2.00
CA ALA A 91 -10.24 12.66 -2.80
C ALA A 91 -11.47 11.90 -3.36
N ARG A 92 -12.49 11.62 -2.53
CA ARG A 92 -13.72 10.95 -2.98
C ARG A 92 -14.51 11.78 -3.99
N LEU A 93 -14.61 13.09 -3.78
CA LEU A 93 -15.31 14.00 -4.70
C LEU A 93 -14.73 13.94 -6.11
N HIS A 94 -13.41 13.78 -6.23
CA HIS A 94 -12.69 13.73 -7.50
C HIS A 94 -12.36 12.30 -8.00
N GLY A 95 -12.91 11.28 -7.36
CA GLY A 95 -12.63 9.87 -7.72
C GLY A 95 -11.17 9.47 -7.57
N HIS A 96 -10.41 10.18 -6.71
CA HIS A 96 -9.00 9.91 -6.42
C HIS A 96 -8.87 8.89 -5.28
N ARG A 97 -8.34 7.70 -5.57
CA ARG A 97 -8.20 6.61 -4.60
C ARG A 97 -7.02 6.83 -3.68
N LEU A 98 -7.29 6.82 -2.38
CA LEU A 98 -6.26 6.80 -1.35
C LEU A 98 -6.09 5.38 -0.82
N THR A 99 -4.86 4.91 -0.81
CA THR A 99 -4.50 3.54 -0.39
C THR A 99 -3.37 3.57 0.62
N SER A 100 -3.13 2.48 1.33
CA SER A 100 -1.94 2.30 2.16
C SER A 100 -1.27 0.95 1.89
N HIS A 101 -0.01 0.86 2.27
CA HIS A 101 0.77 -0.37 2.24
C HIS A 101 1.61 -0.43 3.52
N PRO A 102 1.05 -1.02 4.60
CA PRO A 102 1.78 -1.23 5.84
C PRO A 102 3.11 -1.95 5.64
N GLY A 103 4.04 -1.74 6.55
CA GLY A 103 5.39 -2.28 6.44
C GLY A 103 5.44 -3.82 6.41
N PRO A 104 6.56 -4.41 5.97
CA PRO A 104 6.72 -5.86 5.79
C PRO A 104 6.76 -6.65 7.10
N PHE A 105 6.66 -5.96 8.23
CA PHE A 105 6.65 -6.57 9.57
C PHE A 105 5.27 -7.14 9.95
N ASN A 106 4.22 -6.79 9.21
CA ASN A 106 2.87 -7.31 9.41
C ASN A 106 2.80 -8.79 9.02
N LYS A 107 2.58 -9.68 10.00
CA LYS A 107 2.66 -11.14 9.87
C LYS A 107 1.47 -11.82 10.55
N LEU A 108 0.31 -11.82 9.89
CA LEU A 108 -0.85 -12.58 10.37
C LEU A 108 -0.61 -14.10 10.31
N THR A 109 0.40 -14.55 9.56
CA THR A 109 0.83 -15.95 9.48
C THR A 109 1.62 -16.44 10.70
N SER A 110 2.06 -15.52 11.57
CA SER A 110 2.99 -15.86 12.65
C SER A 110 2.41 -16.87 13.65
N PRO A 111 3.18 -17.90 14.05
CA PRO A 111 2.82 -18.76 15.16
C PRO A 111 3.02 -18.11 16.54
N LYS A 112 3.60 -16.91 16.58
CA LYS A 112 3.89 -16.17 17.81
C LYS A 112 2.82 -15.12 18.05
N GLU A 113 2.02 -15.27 19.11
CA GLU A 113 0.90 -14.40 19.42
C GLU A 113 1.28 -12.92 19.52
N HIS A 114 2.41 -12.57 20.15
CA HIS A 114 2.84 -11.16 20.25
C HIS A 114 3.12 -10.52 18.87
N VAL A 115 3.57 -11.30 17.87
CA VAL A 115 3.80 -10.80 16.51
C VAL A 115 2.45 -10.56 15.81
N VAL A 116 1.50 -11.47 16.00
CA VAL A 116 0.14 -11.32 15.49
C VAL A 116 -0.54 -10.10 16.12
N GLN A 117 -0.42 -9.94 17.44
CA GLN A 117 -1.03 -8.80 18.13
C GLN A 117 -0.44 -7.46 17.66
N ASN A 118 0.88 -7.36 17.48
CA ASN A 118 1.51 -6.16 16.92
C ASN A 118 1.02 -5.88 15.50
N THR A 119 0.83 -6.93 14.69
CA THR A 119 0.27 -6.80 13.34
C THR A 119 -1.18 -6.29 13.37
N ILE A 120 -2.02 -6.85 14.24
CA ILE A 120 -3.39 -6.39 14.42
C ILE A 120 -3.40 -4.92 14.82
N THR A 121 -2.62 -4.52 15.81
CA THR A 121 -2.51 -3.11 16.23
C THR A 121 -2.14 -2.19 15.07
N ASP A 122 -1.11 -2.54 14.27
CA ASP A 122 -0.69 -1.71 13.13
C ASP A 122 -1.78 -1.61 12.05
N LEU A 123 -2.47 -2.71 11.75
CA LEU A 123 -3.56 -2.72 10.76
C LEU A 123 -4.78 -1.94 11.25
N GLU A 124 -5.13 -2.02 12.54
CA GLU A 124 -6.24 -1.25 13.14
C GLU A 124 -5.97 0.25 13.08
N LEU A 125 -4.73 0.71 13.30
CA LEU A 125 -4.34 2.11 13.14
C LEU A 125 -4.57 2.60 11.71
N HIS A 126 -4.26 1.78 10.69
CA HIS A 126 -4.58 2.11 9.30
C HIS A 126 -6.08 2.19 9.04
N GLY A 127 -6.87 1.27 9.62
CA GLY A 127 -8.33 1.28 9.55
C GLY A 127 -8.93 2.54 10.16
N GLU A 128 -8.43 2.93 11.34
CA GLU A 128 -8.86 4.13 12.06
C GLU A 128 -8.53 5.42 11.30
N VAL A 129 -7.33 5.54 10.73
CA VAL A 129 -6.95 6.67 9.87
C VAL A 129 -7.90 6.79 8.67
N PHE A 130 -8.23 5.66 8.03
CA PHE A 130 -9.15 5.67 6.88
C PHE A 130 -10.58 6.04 7.28
N ASP A 131 -11.04 5.62 8.46
CA ASP A 131 -12.33 6.03 9.01
C ASP A 131 -12.34 7.51 9.39
N MET A 132 -11.25 8.03 9.99
CA MET A 132 -11.06 9.45 10.27
C MET A 132 -11.13 10.30 8.99
N MET A 133 -10.61 9.79 7.90
CA MET A 133 -10.70 10.41 6.56
C MET A 133 -12.08 10.26 5.91
N GLY A 134 -12.97 9.43 6.46
CA GLY A 134 -14.27 9.11 5.88
C GLY A 134 -14.17 8.33 4.57
N LEU A 135 -13.10 7.54 4.38
CA LEU A 135 -12.95 6.68 3.22
C LEU A 135 -13.88 5.47 3.29
N PRO A 136 -14.35 4.93 2.15
CA PRO A 136 -15.27 3.81 2.15
C PRO A 136 -14.64 2.56 2.77
N ARG A 137 -15.45 1.75 3.47
CA ARG A 137 -15.06 0.44 4.00
C ARG A 137 -15.19 -0.64 2.91
N THR A 138 -14.42 -0.46 1.85
CA THR A 138 -14.32 -1.38 0.70
C THR A 138 -12.88 -1.42 0.19
N PRO A 139 -12.49 -2.40 -0.64
CA PRO A 139 -11.15 -2.46 -1.23
C PRO A 139 -10.80 -1.28 -2.14
N TRP A 140 -11.78 -0.38 -2.45
CA TRP A 140 -11.47 0.88 -3.12
C TRP A 140 -10.45 1.70 -2.30
N ALA A 141 -10.59 1.73 -0.98
CA ALA A 141 -9.62 2.33 -0.05
C ALA A 141 -8.77 1.20 0.56
N LYS A 142 -7.93 0.55 -0.26
CA LYS A 142 -7.21 -0.65 0.15
C LYS A 142 -6.11 -0.40 1.18
N ILE A 143 -6.01 -1.34 2.12
CA ILE A 143 -4.85 -1.55 3.00
C ILE A 143 -4.17 -2.82 2.46
N ASN A 144 -3.02 -2.68 1.81
CA ASN A 144 -2.36 -3.78 1.12
C ASN A 144 -1.24 -4.38 1.95
N ILE A 145 -1.19 -5.71 2.06
CA ILE A 145 -0.10 -6.42 2.75
C ILE A 145 0.33 -7.66 1.96
N HIS A 146 1.53 -8.15 2.26
CA HIS A 146 1.92 -9.52 1.88
C HIS A 146 1.47 -10.51 2.94
N VAL A 147 1.11 -11.74 2.53
CA VAL A 147 0.81 -12.83 3.46
C VAL A 147 2.03 -13.11 4.34
N GLY A 148 3.21 -13.08 3.74
CA GLY A 148 4.47 -13.02 4.47
C GLY A 148 5.14 -14.38 4.67
N ALA A 149 5.72 -14.62 5.86
CA ALA A 149 6.53 -15.81 6.11
C ALA A 149 5.68 -17.08 6.21
N HIS A 150 6.21 -18.19 5.69
CA HIS A 150 5.55 -19.50 5.71
C HIS A 150 6.06 -20.45 6.82
N TYR A 151 7.08 -20.08 7.58
CA TYR A 151 7.61 -20.83 8.73
C TYR A 151 7.84 -22.34 8.44
N ASN A 152 8.31 -22.68 7.22
CA ASN A 152 8.50 -24.02 6.66
C ASN A 152 7.20 -24.85 6.46
N ASP A 153 6.04 -24.24 6.64
CA ASP A 153 4.72 -24.84 6.40
C ASP A 153 3.75 -23.79 5.85
N LYS A 154 3.62 -23.73 4.52
CA LYS A 154 2.73 -22.79 3.84
C LYS A 154 1.26 -23.01 4.22
N ARG A 155 0.83 -24.24 4.42
CA ARG A 155 -0.56 -24.56 4.76
C ARG A 155 -0.91 -24.02 6.14
N MET A 156 -0.08 -24.32 7.13
CA MET A 156 -0.24 -23.76 8.49
C MET A 156 -0.21 -22.22 8.47
N ALA A 157 0.65 -21.63 7.67
CA ALA A 157 0.74 -20.18 7.57
C ALA A 157 -0.55 -19.56 6.97
N ILE A 158 -1.13 -20.17 5.92
CA ILE A 158 -2.42 -19.76 5.35
C ILE A 158 -3.54 -19.94 6.40
N ASP A 159 -3.56 -21.06 7.13
CA ASP A 159 -4.53 -21.29 8.21
C ASP A 159 -4.45 -20.20 9.28
N ASN A 160 -3.24 -19.87 9.73
CA ASN A 160 -3.01 -18.81 10.69
C ASN A 160 -3.46 -17.46 10.14
N PHE A 161 -3.13 -17.13 8.88
CA PHE A 161 -3.55 -15.89 8.24
C PHE A 161 -5.07 -15.77 8.25
N CYS A 162 -5.79 -16.76 7.76
CA CYS A 162 -7.25 -16.75 7.68
C CYS A 162 -7.91 -16.68 9.06
N ASN A 163 -7.34 -17.35 10.08
CA ASN A 163 -7.85 -17.30 11.45
C ASN A 163 -7.60 -15.93 12.10
N ASN A 164 -6.41 -15.36 11.91
CA ASN A 164 -6.05 -14.06 12.47
C ASN A 164 -6.74 -12.90 11.73
N PHE A 165 -7.05 -13.04 10.44
CA PHE A 165 -7.88 -12.08 9.70
C PHE A 165 -9.25 -11.86 10.37
N LYS A 166 -9.87 -12.91 10.89
CA LYS A 166 -11.16 -12.81 11.58
C LYS A 166 -11.11 -12.02 12.89
N ARG A 167 -9.91 -11.78 13.43
CA ARG A 167 -9.69 -10.97 14.65
C ARG A 167 -9.61 -9.46 14.36
N LEU A 168 -9.46 -9.09 13.09
CA LEU A 168 -9.43 -7.69 12.67
C LEU A 168 -10.83 -7.08 12.72
N SER A 169 -10.90 -5.77 12.92
CA SER A 169 -12.17 -5.04 12.89
C SER A 169 -12.80 -5.06 11.50
N PRO A 170 -14.12 -4.82 11.39
CA PRO A 170 -14.78 -4.65 10.09
C PRO A 170 -14.17 -3.51 9.25
N ALA A 171 -13.62 -2.48 9.89
CA ALA A 171 -12.95 -1.37 9.23
C ALA A 171 -11.70 -1.81 8.47
N VAL A 172 -10.95 -2.77 9.01
CA VAL A 172 -9.76 -3.34 8.38
C VAL A 172 -10.14 -4.48 7.42
N GLN A 173 -10.95 -5.45 7.86
CA GLN A 173 -11.34 -6.60 7.03
C GLN A 173 -11.91 -6.18 5.67
N SER A 174 -12.76 -5.15 5.65
CA SER A 174 -13.41 -4.65 4.43
C SER A 174 -12.46 -3.95 3.45
N ARG A 175 -11.25 -3.58 3.90
CA ARG A 175 -10.24 -2.83 3.10
C ARG A 175 -8.99 -3.62 2.81
N LEU A 176 -8.76 -4.72 3.56
CA LEU A 176 -7.52 -5.47 3.46
C LEU A 176 -7.43 -6.17 2.11
N THR A 177 -6.25 -6.10 1.50
CA THR A 177 -5.89 -6.82 0.28
C THR A 177 -4.55 -7.52 0.47
N VAL A 178 -4.31 -8.58 -0.27
CA VAL A 178 -3.03 -9.30 -0.28
C VAL A 178 -2.37 -9.21 -1.64
N GLU A 179 -1.05 -9.18 -1.65
CA GLU A 179 -0.22 -9.05 -2.84
C GLU A 179 0.67 -10.28 -3.02
N ASN A 180 0.86 -10.74 -4.26
CA ASN A 180 1.81 -11.78 -4.58
C ASN A 180 3.25 -11.35 -4.27
N ASP A 181 4.09 -12.32 -3.91
CA ASP A 181 5.45 -12.09 -3.41
C ASP A 181 6.51 -12.16 -4.52
N ASP A 182 7.69 -11.59 -4.25
CA ASP A 182 8.87 -11.52 -5.12
C ASP A 182 9.87 -12.68 -4.93
N LYS A 183 9.43 -13.80 -4.36
CA LYS A 183 10.26 -14.99 -4.08
C LYS A 183 9.47 -16.26 -4.31
N ALA A 184 10.01 -17.21 -5.08
CA ALA A 184 9.40 -18.50 -5.37
C ALA A 184 9.04 -19.33 -4.13
N SER A 185 9.68 -19.07 -2.98
CA SER A 185 9.35 -19.73 -1.71
C SER A 185 8.13 -19.15 -0.99
N LEU A 186 7.65 -17.97 -1.39
CA LEU A 186 6.50 -17.29 -0.80
C LEU A 186 5.22 -17.55 -1.61
N TYR A 187 4.34 -16.58 -1.73
CA TYR A 187 2.99 -16.80 -2.24
C TYR A 187 2.78 -16.18 -3.61
N SER A 188 2.53 -17.03 -4.61
CA SER A 188 2.08 -16.66 -5.94
C SER A 188 0.60 -16.26 -5.94
N THR A 189 0.13 -15.66 -7.03
CA THR A 189 -1.30 -15.36 -7.22
C THR A 189 -2.17 -16.59 -7.07
N ARG A 190 -1.73 -17.76 -7.61
CA ARG A 190 -2.43 -19.04 -7.47
C ARG A 190 -2.61 -19.47 -6.01
N GLU A 191 -1.56 -19.32 -5.20
CA GLU A 191 -1.63 -19.68 -3.77
C GLU A 191 -2.44 -18.66 -2.96
N LEU A 192 -2.42 -17.38 -3.34
CA LEU A 192 -3.27 -16.35 -2.74
C LEU A 192 -4.75 -16.56 -3.07
N TYR A 193 -5.08 -17.19 -4.19
CA TYR A 193 -6.45 -17.50 -4.54
C TYR A 193 -7.10 -18.47 -3.52
N GLU A 194 -6.33 -19.41 -2.92
CA GLU A 194 -6.79 -20.20 -1.79
C GLU A 194 -7.18 -19.34 -0.57
N VAL A 195 -6.41 -18.27 -0.30
CA VAL A 195 -6.75 -17.34 0.78
C VAL A 195 -8.03 -16.57 0.44
N HIS A 196 -8.18 -16.13 -0.82
CA HIS A 196 -9.41 -15.47 -1.29
C HIS A 196 -10.65 -16.37 -1.13
N GLU A 197 -10.58 -17.63 -1.55
CA GLU A 197 -11.71 -18.58 -1.43
C GLU A 197 -12.17 -18.77 0.02
N ARG A 198 -11.25 -18.63 0.99
CA ARG A 198 -11.55 -18.85 2.41
C ARG A 198 -12.10 -17.63 3.14
N ILE A 199 -11.69 -16.43 2.78
CA ILE A 199 -12.02 -15.20 3.52
C ILE A 199 -12.47 -14.02 2.63
N GLY A 200 -12.56 -14.20 1.31
CA GLY A 200 -13.03 -13.18 0.38
C GLY A 200 -12.09 -11.99 0.17
N ILE A 201 -10.82 -12.10 0.60
CA ILE A 201 -9.85 -10.99 0.48
C ILE A 201 -9.40 -10.79 -0.97
N PRO A 202 -9.41 -9.55 -1.52
CA PRO A 202 -8.95 -9.31 -2.89
C PRO A 202 -7.43 -9.44 -3.03
N ILE A 203 -6.99 -9.84 -4.22
CA ILE A 203 -5.59 -9.99 -4.58
C ILE A 203 -5.12 -8.79 -5.41
N VAL A 204 -4.06 -8.13 -4.97
CA VAL A 204 -3.31 -7.13 -5.74
C VAL A 204 -2.25 -7.86 -6.55
N PHE A 205 -2.35 -7.82 -7.87
CA PHE A 205 -1.33 -8.39 -8.73
C PHE A 205 -0.16 -7.44 -8.87
N ASP A 206 1.04 -7.87 -8.49
CA ASP A 206 2.29 -7.18 -8.83
C ASP A 206 3.00 -7.91 -9.97
N TYR A 207 3.13 -7.22 -11.11
CA TYR A 207 3.75 -7.73 -12.33
C TYR A 207 5.22 -8.08 -12.15
N HIS A 208 5.95 -7.30 -11.36
CA HIS A 208 7.37 -7.54 -11.15
C HIS A 208 7.61 -8.73 -10.22
N HIS A 209 6.81 -8.84 -9.16
CA HIS A 209 6.86 -9.96 -8.24
C HIS A 209 6.50 -11.28 -8.93
N HIS A 210 5.50 -11.26 -9.82
CA HIS A 210 5.08 -12.43 -10.58
C HIS A 210 6.25 -13.08 -11.35
N LYS A 211 7.19 -12.31 -11.87
CA LYS A 211 8.39 -12.84 -12.54
C LYS A 211 9.27 -13.74 -11.68
N PHE A 212 9.15 -13.64 -10.36
CA PHE A 212 9.94 -14.41 -9.38
C PHE A 212 9.10 -15.43 -8.61
N CYS A 213 7.77 -15.34 -8.68
CA CYS A 213 6.84 -16.19 -7.97
C CYS A 213 5.56 -16.38 -8.80
N ASP A 214 5.67 -17.04 -9.95
CA ASP A 214 4.59 -17.18 -10.93
C ASP A 214 3.56 -18.26 -10.56
N GLY A 215 3.92 -19.23 -9.71
CA GLY A 215 3.05 -20.34 -9.34
C GLY A 215 2.66 -21.25 -10.51
N GLY A 216 3.41 -21.17 -11.62
CA GLY A 216 3.14 -21.89 -12.86
C GLY A 216 1.97 -21.30 -13.67
N GLN A 217 1.63 -20.02 -13.47
CA GLN A 217 0.70 -19.24 -14.28
C GLN A 217 1.49 -18.29 -15.19
N ASP A 218 0.99 -18.04 -16.40
CA ASP A 218 1.50 -16.91 -17.18
C ASP A 218 0.96 -15.57 -16.63
N GLU A 219 1.50 -14.45 -17.13
CA GLU A 219 1.19 -13.12 -16.62
C GLU A 219 -0.29 -12.76 -16.80
N GLU A 220 -0.88 -13.11 -17.96
CA GLU A 220 -2.30 -12.84 -18.25
C GLU A 220 -3.21 -13.66 -17.34
N GLU A 221 -2.97 -14.96 -17.23
CA GLU A 221 -3.75 -15.87 -16.35
C GLU A 221 -3.71 -15.38 -14.89
N ALA A 222 -2.53 -15.04 -14.38
CA ALA A 222 -2.37 -14.58 -13.01
C ALA A 222 -3.04 -13.22 -12.77
N LEU A 223 -2.92 -12.29 -13.72
CA LEU A 223 -3.60 -10.99 -13.65
C LEU A 223 -5.13 -11.16 -13.64
N LEU A 224 -5.68 -11.97 -14.55
CA LEU A 224 -7.11 -12.26 -14.61
C LEU A 224 -7.60 -12.90 -13.30
N THR A 225 -6.86 -13.90 -12.78
CA THR A 225 -7.16 -14.53 -11.50
C THR A 225 -7.23 -13.50 -10.37
N ALA A 226 -6.26 -12.61 -10.27
CA ALA A 226 -6.27 -11.55 -9.25
C ALA A 226 -7.44 -10.58 -9.43
N CYS A 227 -7.69 -10.09 -10.65
CA CYS A 227 -8.74 -9.13 -10.93
C CYS A 227 -10.15 -9.66 -10.60
N MET A 228 -10.42 -10.95 -10.85
CA MET A 228 -11.70 -11.57 -10.50
C MET A 228 -12.02 -11.53 -8.99
N THR A 229 -11.01 -11.42 -8.13
CA THR A 229 -11.22 -11.37 -6.67
C THR A 229 -11.77 -10.03 -6.17
N TRP A 230 -11.84 -8.99 -7.02
CA TRP A 230 -12.28 -7.64 -6.62
C TRP A 230 -13.78 -7.41 -6.69
N GLY A 231 -14.56 -8.35 -7.25
CA GLY A 231 -16.00 -8.18 -7.46
C GLY A 231 -16.32 -6.93 -8.29
N ASP A 232 -17.18 -6.07 -7.78
CA ASP A 232 -17.59 -4.83 -8.46
C ASP A 232 -16.62 -3.65 -8.24
N VAL A 233 -15.57 -3.84 -7.45
CA VAL A 233 -14.59 -2.78 -7.19
C VAL A 233 -13.50 -2.85 -8.27
N LYS A 234 -13.21 -1.73 -8.93
CA LYS A 234 -12.13 -1.63 -9.90
C LYS A 234 -10.81 -2.10 -9.28
N PRO A 235 -10.12 -3.11 -9.87
CA PRO A 235 -8.87 -3.63 -9.31
C PRO A 235 -7.76 -2.59 -9.27
N VAL A 236 -6.87 -2.69 -8.29
CA VAL A 236 -5.58 -2.00 -8.29
C VAL A 236 -4.48 -3.04 -8.41
N VAL A 237 -3.58 -2.83 -9.35
CA VAL A 237 -2.37 -3.64 -9.55
C VAL A 237 -1.12 -2.82 -9.24
N HIS A 238 0.00 -3.50 -8.99
CA HIS A 238 1.30 -2.86 -8.86
C HIS A 238 2.16 -3.16 -10.08
N TYR A 239 2.93 -2.18 -10.53
CA TYR A 239 3.83 -2.33 -11.66
C TYR A 239 5.18 -1.70 -11.39
N SER A 240 6.21 -2.47 -11.63
CA SER A 240 7.61 -2.02 -11.69
C SER A 240 8.41 -2.87 -12.67
N GLN A 241 9.64 -2.46 -12.92
CA GLN A 241 10.60 -3.20 -13.75
C GLN A 241 11.88 -3.48 -12.97
N SER A 242 12.76 -4.34 -13.46
CA SER A 242 13.99 -4.72 -12.77
C SER A 242 15.05 -3.63 -12.88
N ARG A 243 15.56 -3.15 -11.75
CA ARG A 243 16.68 -2.22 -11.72
C ARG A 243 17.99 -2.85 -12.25
N SER A 244 18.12 -4.16 -12.06
CA SER A 244 19.25 -4.93 -12.63
C SER A 244 19.27 -4.88 -14.14
N GLU A 245 18.11 -5.03 -14.78
CA GLU A 245 17.95 -4.95 -16.23
C GLU A 245 18.15 -3.51 -16.72
N GLU A 246 17.51 -2.52 -16.08
CA GLU A 246 17.64 -1.10 -16.43
C GLU A 246 19.09 -0.64 -16.51
N HIS A 247 19.91 -1.05 -15.55
CA HIS A 247 21.32 -0.67 -15.46
C HIS A 247 22.28 -1.70 -16.08
N ASN A 248 21.76 -2.79 -16.66
CA ASN A 248 22.57 -3.92 -17.15
C ASN A 248 23.64 -4.36 -16.12
N ASN A 249 23.22 -4.47 -14.86
CA ASN A 249 24.12 -4.73 -13.74
C ASN A 249 23.67 -5.93 -12.89
N PRO A 250 24.27 -7.12 -13.09
CA PRO A 250 23.90 -8.34 -12.38
C PRO A 250 24.25 -8.34 -10.88
N LYS A 251 24.97 -7.33 -10.38
CA LYS A 251 25.22 -7.14 -8.94
C LYS A 251 24.03 -6.55 -8.21
N ILE A 252 23.10 -5.92 -8.94
CA ILE A 252 21.82 -5.46 -8.38
C ILE A 252 20.89 -6.66 -8.33
N ARG A 253 20.17 -6.83 -7.23
CA ARG A 253 19.16 -7.91 -7.10
C ARG A 253 18.11 -7.76 -8.21
N ALA A 254 17.78 -8.86 -8.87
CA ALA A 254 16.82 -8.86 -9.98
C ALA A 254 15.43 -8.34 -9.58
N ASN A 255 14.99 -8.62 -8.35
CA ASN A 255 13.72 -8.15 -7.78
C ASN A 255 13.77 -6.70 -7.24
N ALA A 256 14.88 -5.97 -7.41
CA ALA A 256 14.93 -4.56 -7.03
C ALA A 256 14.17 -3.72 -8.08
N HIS A 257 13.30 -2.83 -7.61
CA HIS A 257 12.50 -1.94 -8.45
C HIS A 257 13.37 -0.93 -9.21
N SER A 258 13.08 -0.74 -10.50
CA SER A 258 13.76 0.18 -11.40
C SER A 258 13.72 1.65 -10.95
N ASP A 259 14.59 2.45 -11.50
CA ASP A 259 14.55 3.89 -11.30
C ASP A 259 13.41 4.52 -12.13
N SER A 260 13.21 4.06 -13.38
CA SER A 260 12.17 4.50 -14.30
C SER A 260 11.57 3.33 -15.10
N TYR A 261 10.90 3.61 -16.22
CA TYR A 261 10.27 2.62 -17.10
C TYR A 261 10.81 2.74 -18.53
N TRP A 262 10.92 1.59 -19.25
CA TRP A 262 11.36 1.54 -20.65
C TRP A 262 10.39 0.76 -21.56
N THR A 263 9.42 0.05 -20.98
CA THR A 263 8.32 -0.57 -21.72
C THR A 263 6.98 -0.17 -21.08
N PRO A 264 5.90 -0.02 -21.88
CA PRO A 264 4.58 0.21 -21.33
C PRO A 264 4.08 -1.02 -20.58
N ILE A 265 3.17 -0.81 -19.63
CA ILE A 265 2.42 -1.90 -18.99
C ILE A 265 1.45 -2.50 -20.01
N ASN A 266 1.33 -3.83 -20.03
CA ASN A 266 0.26 -4.54 -20.72
C ASN A 266 -0.88 -4.82 -19.73
N THR A 267 -2.04 -4.22 -19.94
CA THR A 267 -3.24 -4.46 -19.11
C THR A 267 -4.12 -5.60 -19.65
N TYR A 268 -3.76 -6.20 -20.77
CA TYR A 268 -4.56 -7.23 -21.45
C TYR A 268 -6.02 -6.79 -21.71
N GLY A 269 -6.22 -5.48 -21.92
CA GLY A 269 -7.53 -4.88 -22.16
C GLY A 269 -8.41 -4.69 -20.92
N LEU A 270 -7.88 -4.98 -19.72
CA LEU A 270 -8.61 -4.81 -18.46
C LEU A 270 -8.67 -3.35 -18.03
N ASP A 271 -9.81 -2.94 -17.47
CA ASP A 271 -9.98 -1.64 -16.80
C ASP A 271 -9.49 -1.74 -15.36
N ILE A 272 -8.23 -1.39 -15.14
CA ILE A 272 -7.54 -1.49 -13.85
C ILE A 272 -6.86 -0.17 -13.49
N ASP A 273 -6.73 0.10 -12.20
CA ASP A 273 -5.88 1.16 -11.70
C ASP A 273 -4.46 0.61 -11.46
N VAL A 274 -3.44 1.38 -11.82
CA VAL A 274 -2.04 0.95 -11.73
C VAL A 274 -1.28 1.80 -10.72
N MET A 275 -0.77 1.15 -9.68
CA MET A 275 0.20 1.75 -8.77
C MET A 275 1.61 1.53 -9.31
N LEU A 276 2.23 2.59 -9.82
CA LEU A 276 3.59 2.56 -10.33
C LEU A 276 4.61 2.61 -9.20
N GLU A 277 5.53 1.65 -9.16
CA GLU A 277 6.53 1.51 -8.10
C GLU A 277 7.96 1.67 -8.61
N CYS A 278 8.38 2.89 -8.95
CA CYS A 278 9.75 3.19 -9.34
C CYS A 278 10.42 4.22 -8.42
N LYS A 279 11.75 4.34 -8.53
CA LYS A 279 12.51 5.29 -7.68
C LYS A 279 12.24 6.74 -8.04
N HIS A 280 12.04 7.05 -9.32
CA HIS A 280 11.81 8.40 -9.83
C HIS A 280 10.37 8.90 -9.63
N LYS A 281 9.49 8.13 -8.96
CA LYS A 281 8.14 8.54 -8.55
C LYS A 281 7.33 9.13 -9.72
N GLU A 282 6.85 10.40 -9.60
CA GLU A 282 6.08 11.07 -10.65
C GLU A 282 6.84 11.24 -11.97
N PHE A 283 8.16 11.35 -11.96
CA PHE A 283 8.94 11.37 -13.21
C PHE A 283 8.88 10.03 -13.95
N GLY A 284 8.84 8.92 -13.21
CA GLY A 284 8.58 7.59 -13.79
C GLY A 284 7.16 7.49 -14.33
N LEU A 285 6.17 8.09 -13.67
CA LEU A 285 4.80 8.16 -14.17
C LEU A 285 4.74 8.93 -15.51
N TYR A 286 5.37 10.08 -15.61
CA TYR A 286 5.43 10.83 -16.88
C TYR A 286 6.05 9.99 -17.99
N LYS A 287 7.11 9.26 -17.67
CA LYS A 287 7.74 8.34 -18.62
C LYS A 287 6.80 7.23 -19.07
N MET A 288 6.02 6.64 -18.16
CA MET A 288 5.01 5.63 -18.49
C MET A 288 3.92 6.21 -19.39
N GLN A 289 3.44 7.43 -19.11
CA GLN A 289 2.46 8.10 -19.96
C GLN A 289 2.96 8.38 -21.38
N GLU A 290 4.26 8.70 -21.54
CA GLU A 290 4.91 8.81 -22.86
C GLU A 290 4.94 7.46 -23.60
N LEU A 291 5.31 6.39 -22.90
CA LEU A 291 5.38 5.05 -23.48
C LEU A 291 3.99 4.57 -23.95
N LEU A 292 2.95 4.80 -23.15
CA LEU A 292 1.57 4.43 -23.49
C LEU A 292 1.00 5.24 -24.68
N LYS A 293 1.48 6.46 -24.92
CA LYS A 293 1.09 7.25 -26.11
C LYS A 293 1.80 6.81 -27.37
N ALA A 294 2.93 6.13 -27.25
CA ALA A 294 3.77 5.67 -28.37
C ALA A 294 3.45 4.23 -28.80
N SER A 295 2.71 3.48 -27.97
CA SER A 295 2.26 2.10 -28.23
C SER A 295 0.88 2.09 -28.89
#